data_48db937e59c9ba2682edefdb1b006285
#
_entry.id   48db937e59c9ba2682edefdb1b006285
#
_cell.length_a   1.000
_cell.length_b   1.000
_cell.length_c   1.000
_cell.angle_alpha   90.00
_cell.angle_beta   90.00
_cell.angle_gamma   90.00
#
_symmetry.space_group_name_H-M   'P 1'
#
loop_
_entity.id
_entity.type
_entity.pdbx_description
1 polymer ?
#
loop_
_entity_poly.entity_id
_entity_poly.type
_entity_poly.pdbx_seq_one_letter_code
_entity_poly.pdbx_strand_id
1 'polypeptide(L)'
;MLFLFLVFKEDKLMSERFKVPVGIFVIFRNEDKVLLQLRQNCSFSGYWGFVGGHLDGNEQIILAAIREAKEEVGVDIRSEDLTLKTICHSNKGEEYIQFYFECCKWSGEIENKEPSKCKCLVWHEWNKLPEKTCPYLKEAVKKINKGISFYEDEFDIK
;
A
#
# COMPACT_ATOMS: atom_id res chain seq x y z
N MET A 1 14.35 -7.44 47.57
CA MET A 1 14.93 -7.59 46.23
C MET A 1 14.56 -8.97 45.63
N LEU A 2 13.27 -9.37 45.75
CA LEU A 2 12.76 -10.65 45.23
C LEU A 2 11.42 -10.53 44.48
N PHE A 3 10.99 -9.31 44.12
CA PHE A 3 9.70 -9.06 43.46
C PHE A 3 9.80 -8.74 41.97
N LEU A 4 11.00 -8.64 41.42
CA LEU A 4 11.20 -8.22 40.01
C LEU A 4 11.44 -9.41 39.05
N PHE A 5 11.51 -10.64 39.53
CA PHE A 5 11.78 -11.83 38.69
C PHE A 5 10.54 -12.66 38.34
N LEU A 6 9.36 -12.32 38.82
CA LEU A 6 8.13 -13.10 38.61
C LEU A 6 7.26 -12.60 37.44
N VAL A 7 7.54 -11.42 36.88
CA VAL A 7 6.73 -10.83 35.79
C VAL A 7 7.09 -11.36 34.39
N PHE A 8 8.26 -11.97 34.23
CA PHE A 8 8.73 -12.46 32.91
C PHE A 8 8.46 -13.94 32.61
N LYS A 9 7.71 -14.67 33.44
CA LYS A 9 7.47 -16.10 33.27
C LYS A 9 6.06 -16.48 32.82
N GLU A 10 5.14 -15.53 32.72
CA GLU A 10 3.74 -15.77 32.28
C GLU A 10 3.48 -15.54 30.78
N ASP A 11 4.42 -14.96 30.04
CA ASP A 11 4.23 -14.68 28.59
C ASP A 11 4.43 -15.89 27.67
N LYS A 12 4.64 -17.09 28.20
CA LYS A 12 4.94 -18.30 27.41
C LYS A 12 3.72 -19.15 27.06
N LEU A 13 2.51 -18.69 27.37
CA LEU A 13 1.24 -19.38 27.06
C LEU A 13 0.23 -18.52 26.29
N MET A 14 0.66 -17.40 25.68
CA MET A 14 -0.16 -16.70 24.69
C MET A 14 -0.06 -17.49 23.37
N SER A 15 -1.16 -18.12 22.97
CA SER A 15 -1.29 -18.68 21.62
C SER A 15 -0.80 -17.63 20.62
N GLU A 16 0.04 -18.04 19.67
CA GLU A 16 0.55 -17.12 18.63
C GLU A 16 -0.64 -16.46 17.94
N ARG A 17 -0.76 -15.14 18.11
CA ARG A 17 -1.86 -14.39 17.52
C ARG A 17 -1.71 -14.43 15.99
N PHE A 18 -2.83 -14.53 15.31
CA PHE A 18 -2.86 -14.42 13.86
C PHE A 18 -2.21 -13.10 13.42
N LYS A 19 -1.32 -13.18 12.43
CA LYS A 19 -0.63 -12.03 11.84
C LYS A 19 -1.06 -11.91 10.39
N VAL A 20 -1.37 -10.72 9.96
CA VAL A 20 -1.75 -10.41 8.59
C VAL A 20 -0.77 -9.40 8.03
N PRO A 21 -0.23 -9.60 6.81
CA PRO A 21 0.60 -8.59 6.16
C PRO A 21 -0.22 -7.35 5.83
N VAL A 22 0.45 -6.19 5.92
CA VAL A 22 -0.14 -4.89 5.63
C VAL A 22 0.51 -4.31 4.37
N GLY A 23 -0.29 -4.11 3.34
CA GLY A 23 0.10 -3.40 2.12
C GLY A 23 -0.19 -1.91 2.24
N ILE A 24 0.67 -1.08 1.66
CA ILE A 24 0.56 0.37 1.68
C ILE A 24 0.76 0.88 0.27
N PHE A 25 -0.18 1.69 -0.21
CA PHE A 25 -0.15 2.26 -1.55
C PHE A 25 -0.26 3.77 -1.51
N VAL A 26 0.55 4.44 -2.32
CA VAL A 26 0.52 5.88 -2.55
C VAL A 26 -0.02 6.16 -3.94
N ILE A 27 -1.17 6.82 -4.00
CA ILE A 27 -1.84 7.25 -5.22
C ILE A 27 -1.39 8.66 -5.53
N PHE A 28 -0.34 8.80 -6.32
CA PHE A 28 0.09 10.11 -6.80
C PHE A 28 -0.90 10.65 -7.80
N ARG A 29 -1.44 11.84 -7.52
CA ARG A 29 -2.43 12.51 -8.34
C ARG A 29 -1.89 13.85 -8.86
N ASN A 30 -2.11 14.07 -10.15
CA ASN A 30 -1.89 15.37 -10.77
C ASN A 30 -3.12 15.66 -11.65
N GLU A 31 -4.00 16.53 -11.16
CA GLU A 31 -5.31 16.80 -11.76
C GLU A 31 -6.13 15.52 -11.95
N ASP A 32 -6.49 15.19 -13.18
CA ASP A 32 -7.25 14.00 -13.56
C ASP A 32 -6.39 12.74 -13.77
N LYS A 33 -5.07 12.85 -13.58
CA LYS A 33 -4.10 11.77 -13.83
C LYS A 33 -3.63 11.10 -12.53
N VAL A 34 -3.23 9.86 -12.68
CA VAL A 34 -2.60 9.04 -11.65
C VAL A 34 -1.30 8.45 -12.17
N LEU A 35 -0.27 8.44 -11.34
CA LEU A 35 0.98 7.77 -11.65
C LEU A 35 0.82 6.27 -11.46
N LEU A 36 1.18 5.50 -12.47
CA LEU A 36 1.27 4.05 -12.40
C LEU A 36 2.67 3.57 -12.76
N GLN A 37 3.09 2.49 -12.10
CA GLN A 37 4.32 1.76 -12.41
C GLN A 37 3.99 0.47 -13.17
N LEU A 38 4.70 0.20 -14.25
CA LEU A 38 4.63 -1.08 -14.94
C LEU A 38 5.53 -2.08 -14.22
N ARG A 39 4.91 -3.02 -13.52
CA ARG A 39 5.60 -4.01 -12.67
C ARG A 39 6.37 -5.02 -13.49
N GLN A 40 7.57 -5.39 -13.02
CA GLN A 40 8.37 -6.48 -13.60
C GLN A 40 9.13 -7.26 -12.52
N ASN A 41 9.45 -8.51 -12.81
CA ASN A 41 10.22 -9.39 -11.92
C ASN A 41 9.65 -9.55 -10.49
N CYS A 42 8.35 -9.34 -10.34
CA CYS A 42 7.64 -9.45 -9.06
C CYS A 42 6.20 -9.92 -9.29
N SER A 43 5.41 -10.04 -8.23
CA SER A 43 3.98 -10.36 -8.33
C SER A 43 3.28 -9.40 -9.31
N PHE A 44 2.37 -9.92 -10.14
CA PHE A 44 1.71 -9.15 -11.20
C PHE A 44 2.68 -8.48 -12.19
N SER A 45 3.77 -9.19 -12.57
CA SER A 45 4.68 -8.72 -13.64
C SER A 45 3.90 -8.47 -14.93
N GLY A 46 4.16 -7.31 -15.58
CA GLY A 46 3.43 -6.87 -16.76
C GLY A 46 2.09 -6.16 -16.49
N TYR A 47 1.73 -5.95 -15.21
CA TYR A 47 0.56 -5.19 -14.81
C TYR A 47 0.96 -3.81 -14.29
N TRP A 48 0.05 -2.86 -14.42
CA TRP A 48 0.17 -1.53 -13.84
C TRP A 48 -0.24 -1.54 -12.37
N GLY A 49 0.58 -0.90 -11.52
CA GLY A 49 0.40 -0.80 -10.09
C GLY A 49 0.55 0.62 -9.58
N PHE A 50 0.10 0.88 -8.33
CA PHE A 50 0.50 2.09 -7.61
C PHE A 50 1.89 1.92 -7.02
N VAL A 51 2.52 3.03 -6.65
CA VAL A 51 3.70 3.07 -5.79
C VAL A 51 3.32 2.52 -4.43
N GLY A 52 4.16 1.66 -3.84
CA GLY A 52 3.90 1.11 -2.52
C GLY A 52 4.47 -0.27 -2.28
N GLY A 53 4.40 -0.70 -1.05
CA GLY A 53 4.95 -1.97 -0.59
C GLY A 53 4.30 -2.45 0.69
N HIS A 54 5.09 -3.05 1.57
CA HIS A 54 4.61 -3.62 2.82
C HIS A 54 5.07 -2.80 4.03
N LEU A 55 4.25 -2.85 5.07
CA LEU A 55 4.65 -2.34 6.38
C LEU A 55 5.79 -3.18 6.93
N ASP A 56 6.89 -2.55 7.28
CA ASP A 56 7.95 -3.15 8.08
C ASP A 56 7.56 -3.13 9.56
N GLY A 57 8.06 -4.05 10.34
CA GLY A 57 7.79 -4.04 11.78
C GLY A 57 8.31 -2.75 12.45
N ASN A 58 7.58 -2.26 13.45
CA ASN A 58 7.94 -1.10 14.28
C ASN A 58 7.96 0.26 13.55
N GLU A 59 7.22 0.42 12.45
CA GLU A 59 7.01 1.71 11.80
C GLU A 59 5.52 2.10 11.77
N GLN A 60 5.27 3.41 11.66
CA GLN A 60 3.91 3.92 11.46
C GLN A 60 3.50 3.77 10.00
N ILE A 61 2.23 3.48 9.74
CA ILE A 61 1.67 3.29 8.38
C ILE A 61 1.93 4.51 7.47
N ILE A 62 1.79 5.73 7.99
CA ILE A 62 2.08 6.97 7.22
C ILE A 62 3.56 7.07 6.88
N LEU A 63 4.45 6.72 7.81
CA LEU A 63 5.90 6.74 7.57
C LEU A 63 6.32 5.67 6.57
N ALA A 64 5.68 4.50 6.58
CA ALA A 64 5.88 3.49 5.56
C ALA A 64 5.46 3.98 4.16
N ALA A 65 4.33 4.69 4.03
CA ALA A 65 3.94 5.29 2.76
C ALA A 65 4.97 6.31 2.24
N ILE A 66 5.53 7.14 3.13
CA ILE A 66 6.58 8.11 2.80
C ILE A 66 7.87 7.39 2.39
N ARG A 67 8.27 6.34 3.12
CA ARG A 67 9.45 5.53 2.82
C ARG A 67 9.33 4.87 1.45
N GLU A 68 8.24 4.20 1.16
CA GLU A 68 8.00 3.53 -0.13
C GLU A 68 8.03 4.54 -1.30
N ALA A 69 7.42 5.72 -1.13
CA ALA A 69 7.48 6.77 -2.13
C ALA A 69 8.92 7.25 -2.39
N LYS A 70 9.74 7.37 -1.32
CA LYS A 70 11.15 7.75 -1.45
C LYS A 70 11.97 6.66 -2.14
N GLU A 71 11.76 5.41 -1.76
CA GLU A 71 12.50 4.25 -2.30
C GLU A 71 12.16 3.99 -3.76
N GLU A 72 10.87 4.00 -4.13
CA GLU A 72 10.43 3.63 -5.49
C GLU A 72 10.50 4.77 -6.51
N VAL A 73 10.17 6.01 -6.09
CA VAL A 73 10.06 7.15 -7.02
C VAL A 73 10.89 8.38 -6.64
N GLY A 74 11.64 8.34 -5.54
CA GLY A 74 12.66 9.32 -5.19
C GLY A 74 12.16 10.65 -4.61
N VAL A 75 10.86 10.80 -4.38
CA VAL A 75 10.28 12.05 -3.89
C VAL A 75 10.18 12.11 -2.37
N ASP A 76 10.08 13.32 -1.84
CA ASP A 76 9.81 13.59 -0.43
C ASP A 76 8.36 14.03 -0.25
N ILE A 77 7.63 13.38 0.67
CA ILE A 77 6.24 13.65 1.01
C ILE A 77 6.19 14.05 2.49
N ARG A 78 5.40 15.08 2.82
CA ARG A 78 5.07 15.40 4.20
C ARG A 78 3.83 14.61 4.63
N SER A 79 3.77 14.20 5.88
CA SER A 79 2.64 13.39 6.40
C SER A 79 1.27 14.07 6.21
N GLU A 80 1.22 15.40 6.30
CA GLU A 80 -0.01 16.19 6.08
C GLU A 80 -0.46 16.24 4.61
N ASP A 81 0.40 15.87 3.66
CA ASP A 81 0.07 15.81 2.22
C ASP A 81 -0.46 14.43 1.79
N LEU A 82 -0.56 13.48 2.73
CA LEU A 82 -1.16 12.17 2.54
C LEU A 82 -2.60 12.15 3.07
N THR A 83 -3.54 11.77 2.23
CA THR A 83 -4.94 11.60 2.59
C THR A 83 -5.34 10.14 2.46
N LEU A 84 -5.77 9.49 3.56
CA LEU A 84 -6.31 8.13 3.50
C LEU A 84 -7.62 8.12 2.71
N LYS A 85 -7.69 7.34 1.65
CA LYS A 85 -8.87 7.24 0.78
C LYS A 85 -9.71 6.03 1.07
N THR A 86 -9.08 4.88 1.28
CA THR A 86 -9.80 3.64 1.60
C THR A 86 -8.86 2.63 2.24
N ILE A 87 -9.45 1.71 2.97
CA ILE A 87 -8.79 0.53 3.53
C ILE A 87 -9.51 -0.69 2.97
N CYS A 88 -8.76 -1.70 2.54
CA CYS A 88 -9.28 -2.98 2.12
C CYS A 88 -8.81 -4.08 3.07
N HIS A 89 -9.73 -4.94 3.50
CA HIS A 89 -9.41 -6.24 4.06
C HIS A 89 -9.69 -7.29 2.98
N SER A 90 -8.66 -7.97 2.52
CA SER A 90 -8.73 -8.90 1.38
C SER A 90 -8.27 -10.30 1.77
N ASN A 91 -8.92 -11.32 1.24
CA ASN A 91 -8.54 -12.74 1.41
C ASN A 91 -8.55 -13.50 0.08
N LYS A 92 -8.02 -12.89 -0.98
CA LYS A 92 -7.88 -13.54 -2.29
C LYS A 92 -6.55 -14.31 -2.39
N GLY A 93 -6.52 -15.49 -1.81
CA GLY A 93 -5.34 -16.37 -1.78
C GLY A 93 -4.50 -16.20 -0.52
N GLU A 94 -4.15 -14.99 -0.16
CA GLU A 94 -3.50 -14.61 1.10
C GLU A 94 -4.26 -13.45 1.73
N GLU A 95 -4.38 -13.45 3.04
CA GLU A 95 -5.10 -12.40 3.76
C GLU A 95 -4.22 -11.17 3.93
N TYR A 96 -4.76 -9.98 3.60
CA TYR A 96 -4.08 -8.70 3.64
C TYR A 96 -4.98 -7.60 4.18
N ILE A 97 -4.38 -6.64 4.89
CA ILE A 97 -4.95 -5.30 5.08
C ILE A 97 -4.19 -4.33 4.17
N GLN A 98 -4.90 -3.54 3.38
CA GLN A 98 -4.31 -2.63 2.40
C GLN A 98 -4.78 -1.19 2.66
N PHE A 99 -3.83 -0.27 2.78
CA PHE A 99 -4.07 1.15 2.98
C PHE A 99 -3.77 1.91 1.68
N TYR A 100 -4.70 2.76 1.25
CA TYR A 100 -4.57 3.57 0.05
C TYR A 100 -4.58 5.05 0.40
N PHE A 101 -3.43 5.70 0.24
CA PHE A 101 -3.24 7.12 0.47
C PHE A 101 -3.16 7.88 -0.84
N GLU A 102 -3.88 8.98 -0.95
CA GLU A 102 -3.74 9.93 -2.06
C GLU A 102 -2.71 11.00 -1.69
N CYS A 103 -1.83 11.32 -2.64
CA CYS A 103 -0.82 12.36 -2.54
C CYS A 103 -0.89 13.28 -3.77
N CYS A 104 -1.21 14.58 -3.53
CA CYS A 104 -1.26 15.60 -4.57
C CYS A 104 -0.09 16.59 -4.47
N LYS A 105 0.78 16.46 -3.44
CA LYS A 105 1.92 17.36 -3.21
C LYS A 105 3.13 16.55 -2.75
N TRP A 106 4.25 16.82 -3.38
CA TRP A 106 5.55 16.24 -3.03
C TRP A 106 6.67 17.20 -3.44
N SER A 107 7.90 16.92 -2.98
CA SER A 107 9.11 17.62 -3.37
C SER A 107 10.04 16.69 -4.14
N GLY A 108 10.76 17.24 -5.11
CA GLY A 108 11.65 16.47 -5.99
C GLY A 108 10.97 16.01 -7.28
N GLU A 109 11.74 15.43 -8.16
CA GLU A 109 11.27 14.87 -9.43
C GLU A 109 10.97 13.39 -9.27
N ILE A 110 9.85 12.95 -9.84
CA ILE A 110 9.48 11.53 -9.88
C ILE A 110 10.39 10.81 -10.88
N GLU A 111 11.17 9.88 -10.38
CA GLU A 111 12.07 9.03 -11.15
C GLU A 111 11.93 7.57 -10.73
N ASN A 112 12.09 6.64 -11.66
CA ASN A 112 12.13 5.23 -11.32
C ASN A 112 13.43 4.89 -10.57
N LYS A 113 13.33 4.66 -9.26
CA LYS A 113 14.46 4.30 -8.39
C LYS A 113 14.61 2.79 -8.21
N GLU A 114 13.63 1.99 -8.62
CA GLU A 114 13.67 0.51 -8.59
C GLU A 114 13.53 -0.12 -9.99
N PRO A 115 14.45 0.13 -10.93
CA PRO A 115 14.33 -0.38 -12.30
C PRO A 115 14.32 -1.91 -12.39
N SER A 116 14.75 -2.62 -11.35
CA SER A 116 14.63 -4.09 -11.29
C SER A 116 13.20 -4.59 -11.12
N LYS A 117 12.32 -3.81 -10.48
CA LYS A 117 10.91 -4.16 -10.21
C LYS A 117 9.91 -3.33 -11.00
N CYS A 118 10.32 -2.15 -11.47
CA CYS A 118 9.52 -1.21 -12.23
C CYS A 118 10.14 -0.96 -13.60
N LYS A 119 9.43 -1.33 -14.67
CA LYS A 119 9.90 -1.12 -16.04
C LYS A 119 9.84 0.35 -16.45
N CYS A 120 8.76 1.04 -16.08
CA CYS A 120 8.54 2.45 -16.35
C CYS A 120 7.43 3.02 -15.45
N LEU A 121 7.46 4.35 -15.32
CA LEU A 121 6.44 5.16 -14.65
C LEU A 121 5.68 5.95 -15.72
N VAL A 122 4.35 5.93 -15.68
CA VAL A 122 3.50 6.65 -16.66
C VAL A 122 2.29 7.24 -15.96
N TRP A 123 1.96 8.49 -16.32
CA TRP A 123 0.74 9.16 -15.91
C TRP A 123 -0.43 8.72 -16.80
N HIS A 124 -1.46 8.12 -16.18
CA HIS A 124 -2.69 7.68 -16.83
C HIS A 124 -3.89 8.50 -16.34
N GLU A 125 -4.94 8.54 -17.14
CA GLU A 125 -6.22 9.12 -16.70
C GLU A 125 -6.81 8.29 -15.55
N TRP A 126 -7.20 8.95 -14.45
CA TRP A 126 -7.77 8.29 -13.27
C TRP A 126 -9.01 7.46 -13.59
N ASN A 127 -9.87 7.97 -14.45
CA ASN A 127 -11.13 7.30 -14.81
C ASN A 127 -10.98 6.29 -15.96
N LYS A 128 -9.78 6.16 -16.53
CA LYS A 128 -9.49 5.27 -17.66
C LYS A 128 -8.19 4.51 -17.46
N LEU A 129 -8.15 3.71 -16.42
CA LEU A 129 -6.99 2.90 -16.12
C LEU A 129 -6.71 1.87 -17.25
N PRO A 130 -5.43 1.54 -17.51
CA PRO A 130 -5.07 0.50 -18.46
C PRO A 130 -5.76 -0.83 -18.16
N GLU A 131 -6.02 -1.61 -19.21
CA GLU A 131 -6.67 -2.93 -19.07
C GLU A 131 -5.89 -3.86 -18.12
N LYS A 132 -4.57 -3.89 -18.25
CA LYS A 132 -3.67 -4.65 -17.38
C LYS A 132 -3.29 -3.89 -16.10
N THR A 133 -4.22 -3.22 -15.45
CA THR A 133 -4.04 -2.73 -14.08
C THR A 133 -4.32 -3.86 -13.11
N CYS A 134 -3.53 -3.97 -12.03
CA CYS A 134 -3.73 -4.98 -10.98
C CYS A 134 -5.20 -5.01 -10.52
N PRO A 135 -5.85 -6.18 -10.48
CA PRO A 135 -7.29 -6.28 -10.21
C PRO A 135 -7.72 -5.64 -8.91
N TYR A 136 -6.93 -5.83 -7.83
CA TYR A 136 -7.20 -5.25 -6.52
C TYR A 136 -7.13 -3.71 -6.53
N LEU A 137 -6.30 -3.11 -7.39
CA LEU A 137 -6.24 -1.65 -7.55
C LEU A 137 -7.44 -1.11 -8.33
N LYS A 138 -7.91 -1.83 -9.35
CA LYS A 138 -9.16 -1.45 -10.04
C LYS A 138 -10.34 -1.42 -9.07
N GLU A 139 -10.42 -2.39 -8.17
CA GLU A 139 -11.47 -2.43 -7.16
C GLU A 139 -11.32 -1.28 -6.15
N ALA A 140 -10.10 -1.01 -5.67
CA ALA A 140 -9.83 0.13 -4.80
C ALA A 140 -10.26 1.46 -5.44
N VAL A 141 -9.93 1.69 -6.72
CA VAL A 141 -10.35 2.91 -7.45
C VAL A 141 -11.85 3.03 -7.53
N LYS A 142 -12.58 1.94 -7.79
CA LYS A 142 -14.06 1.95 -7.78
C LYS A 142 -14.63 2.35 -6.42
N LYS A 143 -14.03 1.83 -5.32
CA LYS A 143 -14.46 2.15 -3.95
C LYS A 143 -14.15 3.61 -3.61
N ILE A 144 -12.96 4.09 -3.97
CA ILE A 144 -12.55 5.50 -3.78
C ILE A 144 -13.50 6.45 -4.53
N ASN A 145 -13.84 6.14 -5.79
CA ASN A 145 -14.77 6.96 -6.58
C ASN A 145 -16.20 6.99 -5.99
N LYS A 146 -16.57 5.99 -5.20
CA LYS A 146 -17.84 5.94 -4.48
C LYS A 146 -17.76 6.54 -3.06
N GLY A 147 -16.60 7.04 -2.64
CA GLY A 147 -16.38 7.57 -1.30
C GLY A 147 -16.40 6.52 -0.18
N ILE A 148 -16.13 5.25 -0.52
CA ILE A 148 -16.11 4.14 0.45
C ILE A 148 -14.75 4.12 1.13
N SER A 149 -14.72 4.37 2.44
CA SER A 149 -13.49 4.45 3.24
C SER A 149 -12.98 3.10 3.77
N PHE A 150 -13.83 2.08 3.77
CA PHE A 150 -13.47 0.71 4.17
C PHE A 150 -14.31 -0.29 3.38
N TYR A 151 -13.70 -1.37 2.92
CA TYR A 151 -14.40 -2.48 2.30
C TYR A 151 -13.65 -3.79 2.53
N GLU A 152 -14.39 -4.88 2.41
CA GLU A 152 -13.86 -6.23 2.40
C GLU A 152 -14.01 -6.81 0.99
N ASP A 153 -12.96 -7.45 0.50
CA ASP A 153 -13.08 -8.32 -0.66
C ASP A 153 -13.77 -9.62 -0.24
N GLU A 154 -14.57 -10.20 -1.13
CA GLU A 154 -15.33 -11.41 -0.85
C GLU A 154 -14.42 -12.48 -0.25
N PHE A 155 -14.68 -12.78 1.01
CA PHE A 155 -14.15 -13.97 1.63
C PHE A 155 -14.95 -15.15 1.07
N ASP A 156 -14.28 -16.16 0.52
CA ASP A 156 -14.90 -17.46 0.29
C ASP A 156 -15.28 -18.03 1.67
N ILE A 157 -16.46 -17.69 2.15
CA ILE A 157 -17.04 -18.28 3.35
C ILE A 157 -17.36 -19.73 2.97
N LYS A 158 -16.47 -20.66 3.38
CA LYS A 158 -16.71 -22.09 3.29
C LYS A 158 -17.73 -22.54 4.30
#